data_456c8edd868f35b66885de9e30acb94c
#
_entry.id   456c8edd868f35b66885de9e30acb94c
#
_cell.length_a   1.000
_cell.length_b   1.000
_cell.length_c   1.000
_cell.angle_alpha   90.00
_cell.angle_beta   90.00
_cell.angle_gamma   90.00
#
_symmetry.space_group_name_H-M   'P 1'
#
loop_
_entity.id
_entity.type
_entity.pdbx_description
1 polymer ?
#
loop_
_entity_poly.entity_id
_entity_poly.type
_entity_poly.pdbx_seq_one_letter_code
_entity_poly.pdbx_strand_id
1 'polypeptide(L)'
;MSIKNLLTVAALLTGGALISCGSSSKNSQQTEETEEAIVQAPAFNADSAYAYVAAQVAFGPRVPNTEAHRKCGDYLAAQLKKFGATVYNQQADLIAYDGTVLKSRNIIGAYQPENKKRVMLCAHWDCRPYADQDEEANHRKAIDGANDGASGIGVLLEIARQIQQQAPQVGIDLVFFDAEDYGTPEFYKGTYKSDTWCLGSQYWGRIPHVPDYKARFGILLDMVGGKNATFYYEDYSKRTAHNAMKKIWKMAEHLGYGNYFIKEDGGQITDDHLYVHQYRQIPCVDIIHYDTQSNTGFNPTWHTLDDTLENIDKATLQAVGQTVMGVIYNEK
;
A
#
# COMPACT_ATOMS: atom_id res chain seq x y z
N MET A 1 53.51 -62.53 -11.21
CA MET A 1 53.66 -63.61 -10.19
C MET A 1 52.38 -63.56 -9.37
N SER A 2 51.35 -64.44 -9.66
CA SER A 2 51.22 -65.76 -9.00
C SER A 2 50.71 -65.60 -7.57
N ILE A 3 49.64 -66.14 -7.03
CA ILE A 3 48.82 -67.35 -7.25
C ILE A 3 47.63 -67.23 -6.26
N LYS A 4 46.36 -67.39 -6.66
CA LYS A 4 45.45 -68.54 -6.38
C LYS A 4 45.28 -69.00 -4.93
N ASN A 5 44.08 -69.11 -4.36
CA ASN A 5 43.16 -70.29 -4.24
C ASN A 5 42.10 -69.91 -3.21
N LEU A 6 40.85 -70.02 -3.41
CA LEU A 6 39.87 -71.14 -3.59
C LEU A 6 39.73 -72.06 -2.37
N LEU A 7 38.50 -72.15 -1.83
CA LEU A 7 37.72 -73.30 -1.32
C LEU A 7 36.71 -72.84 -0.23
N THR A 8 35.45 -72.80 -0.49
CA THR A 8 34.33 -73.78 -0.47
C THR A 8 34.07 -74.51 0.89
N VAL A 9 32.79 -74.55 1.19
CA VAL A 9 31.96 -75.58 1.86
C VAL A 9 31.19 -75.12 3.12
N ALA A 10 29.96 -75.06 2.99
CA ALA A 10 28.75 -75.83 3.39
C ALA A 10 28.06 -75.43 4.74
N ALA A 11 26.80 -75.34 4.52
CA ALA A 11 25.60 -75.22 5.30
C ALA A 11 25.51 -75.97 6.65
N LEU A 12 24.74 -75.38 7.57
CA LEU A 12 23.75 -76.15 8.37
C LEU A 12 22.67 -75.22 8.95
N LEU A 13 21.44 -75.62 8.78
CA LEU A 13 20.20 -75.04 9.28
C LEU A 13 20.04 -75.24 10.79
N THR A 14 19.58 -74.20 11.51
CA THR A 14 18.73 -74.38 12.71
C THR A 14 17.81 -73.21 12.87
N GLY A 15 16.54 -73.47 13.05
CA GLY A 15 15.48 -72.51 13.20
C GLY A 15 15.43 -71.78 14.53
N GLY A 16 14.97 -70.60 14.54
CA GLY A 16 14.67 -69.82 15.71
C GLY A 16 13.60 -68.79 15.40
N ALA A 17 12.49 -68.88 16.09
CA ALA A 17 11.35 -68.00 15.97
C ALA A 17 11.73 -66.57 16.40
N LEU A 18 11.44 -65.61 15.57
CA LEU A 18 11.61 -64.21 15.89
C LEU A 18 10.23 -63.49 15.99
N ILE A 19 10.05 -62.96 17.17
CA ILE A 19 8.96 -62.07 17.55
C ILE A 19 9.06 -60.78 16.68
N SER A 20 8.01 -60.49 15.94
CA SER A 20 7.86 -59.26 15.18
C SER A 20 7.52 -58.10 16.10
N CYS A 21 8.46 -57.17 16.32
CA CYS A 21 8.16 -55.82 16.80
C CYS A 21 7.76 -54.95 15.61
N GLY A 22 6.48 -54.59 15.53
CA GLY A 22 5.97 -53.68 14.52
C GLY A 22 6.51 -52.26 14.77
N SER A 23 7.33 -51.78 13.84
CA SER A 23 7.63 -50.34 13.72
C SER A 23 6.54 -49.69 12.91
N SER A 24 5.67 -48.93 13.57
CA SER A 24 4.71 -48.05 12.92
C SER A 24 5.46 -46.94 12.18
N SER A 25 5.58 -47.08 10.85
CA SER A 25 5.94 -45.96 9.97
C SER A 25 4.86 -44.90 10.08
N LYS A 26 5.20 -43.79 10.73
CA LYS A 26 4.39 -42.59 10.61
C LYS A 26 4.44 -42.14 9.16
N ASN A 27 3.34 -42.38 8.46
CA ASN A 27 3.06 -41.82 7.16
C ASN A 27 2.88 -40.31 7.38
N SER A 28 3.89 -39.52 7.13
CA SER A 28 3.77 -38.08 7.03
C SER A 28 2.98 -37.82 5.73
N GLN A 29 1.68 -37.68 5.84
CA GLN A 29 0.88 -37.02 4.79
C GLN A 29 1.42 -35.62 4.67
N GLN A 30 2.29 -35.36 3.68
CA GLN A 30 2.44 -34.06 3.08
C GLN A 30 1.07 -33.72 2.49
N THR A 31 0.33 -32.86 3.17
CA THR A 31 -0.76 -32.13 2.54
C THR A 31 -0.11 -31.31 1.43
N GLU A 32 -0.23 -31.76 0.19
CA GLU A 32 -0.05 -30.91 -0.98
C GLU A 32 -1.06 -29.76 -0.79
N GLU A 33 -0.58 -28.58 -0.40
CA GLU A 33 -1.33 -27.34 -0.56
C GLU A 33 -1.58 -27.23 -2.07
N THR A 34 -2.79 -27.56 -2.50
CA THR A 34 -3.23 -27.25 -3.85
C THR A 34 -3.13 -25.74 -4.00
N GLU A 35 -2.15 -25.24 -4.74
CA GLU A 35 -2.08 -23.82 -5.11
C GLU A 35 -3.39 -23.49 -5.82
N GLU A 36 -4.23 -22.72 -5.15
CA GLU A 36 -5.45 -22.20 -5.79
C GLU A 36 -5.05 -21.40 -7.03
N ALA A 37 -5.71 -21.71 -8.16
CA ALA A 37 -5.45 -21.01 -9.41
C ALA A 37 -5.70 -19.51 -9.23
N ILE A 38 -4.71 -18.70 -9.56
CA ILE A 38 -4.81 -17.24 -9.48
C ILE A 38 -5.81 -16.76 -10.53
N VAL A 39 -6.83 -16.04 -10.08
CA VAL A 39 -7.81 -15.39 -10.95
C VAL A 39 -7.16 -14.20 -11.64
N GLN A 40 -7.29 -14.14 -12.95
CA GLN A 40 -6.78 -13.01 -13.71
C GLN A 40 -7.64 -11.76 -13.44
N ALA A 41 -7.03 -10.74 -12.85
CA ALA A 41 -7.66 -9.44 -12.69
C ALA A 41 -7.75 -8.70 -14.04
N PRO A 42 -8.68 -7.74 -14.20
CA PRO A 42 -8.68 -6.83 -15.35
C PRO A 42 -7.33 -6.14 -15.54
N ALA A 43 -7.02 -5.76 -16.76
CA ALA A 43 -5.78 -5.04 -17.05
C ALA A 43 -5.84 -3.61 -16.50
N PHE A 44 -4.88 -3.26 -15.67
CA PHE A 44 -4.71 -1.88 -15.22
C PHE A 44 -4.24 -0.98 -16.36
N ASN A 45 -4.72 0.26 -16.41
CA ASN A 45 -4.36 1.21 -17.45
C ASN A 45 -3.54 2.36 -16.87
N ALA A 46 -2.23 2.31 -17.05
CA ALA A 46 -1.30 3.31 -16.55
C ALA A 46 -1.48 4.70 -17.18
N ASP A 47 -1.93 4.78 -18.44
CA ASP A 47 -2.24 6.07 -19.07
C ASP A 47 -3.42 6.76 -18.39
N SER A 48 -4.45 6.00 -18.01
CA SER A 48 -5.57 6.52 -17.23
C SER A 48 -5.12 6.97 -15.84
N ALA A 49 -4.32 6.17 -15.13
CA ALA A 49 -3.78 6.53 -13.82
C ALA A 49 -2.95 7.82 -13.90
N TYR A 50 -2.06 7.92 -14.88
CA TYR A 50 -1.27 9.13 -15.12
C TYR A 50 -2.16 10.35 -15.42
N ALA A 51 -3.23 10.18 -16.21
CA ALA A 51 -4.17 11.25 -16.51
C ALA A 51 -4.90 11.72 -15.22
N TYR A 52 -5.18 10.83 -14.27
CA TYR A 52 -5.75 11.22 -12.97
C TYR A 52 -4.74 11.93 -12.08
N VAL A 53 -3.45 11.57 -12.13
CA VAL A 53 -2.38 12.35 -11.46
C VAL A 53 -2.33 13.76 -12.06
N ALA A 54 -2.24 13.85 -13.39
CA ALA A 54 -2.18 15.13 -14.10
C ALA A 54 -3.39 16.04 -13.82
N ALA A 55 -4.59 15.46 -13.73
CA ALA A 55 -5.79 16.19 -13.39
C ALA A 55 -5.76 16.80 -11.99
N GLN A 56 -5.18 16.11 -11.01
CA GLN A 56 -5.00 16.62 -9.65
C GLN A 56 -3.98 17.77 -9.62
N VAL A 57 -2.82 17.57 -10.25
CA VAL A 57 -1.75 18.59 -10.34
C VAL A 57 -2.24 19.86 -11.06
N ALA A 58 -3.12 19.73 -12.05
CA ALA A 58 -3.68 20.86 -12.78
C ALA A 58 -4.52 21.83 -11.92
N PHE A 59 -4.97 21.43 -10.71
CA PHE A 59 -5.59 22.34 -9.76
C PHE A 59 -4.57 23.26 -9.05
N GLY A 60 -3.28 22.92 -9.12
CA GLY A 60 -2.20 23.48 -8.31
C GLY A 60 -2.02 22.73 -7.00
N PRO A 61 -1.10 23.20 -6.12
CA PRO A 61 -0.84 22.59 -4.83
C PRO A 61 -2.12 22.42 -3.99
N ARG A 62 -2.43 21.18 -3.63
CA ARG A 62 -3.66 20.81 -2.88
C ARG A 62 -3.47 21.00 -1.38
N VAL A 63 -2.82 22.09 -0.98
CA VAL A 63 -2.61 22.43 0.43
C VAL A 63 -3.96 22.68 1.12
N PRO A 64 -4.25 22.07 2.26
CA PRO A 64 -5.47 22.31 3.02
C PRO A 64 -5.79 23.81 3.19
N ASN A 65 -7.07 24.17 3.15
CA ASN A 65 -7.62 25.54 3.17
C ASN A 65 -7.49 26.34 1.87
N THR A 66 -6.85 25.82 0.82
CA THR A 66 -6.73 26.53 -0.47
C THR A 66 -7.91 26.25 -1.40
N GLU A 67 -8.08 27.09 -2.41
CA GLU A 67 -9.09 26.87 -3.47
C GLU A 67 -8.74 25.66 -4.35
N ALA A 68 -7.43 25.41 -4.59
CA ALA A 68 -6.94 24.22 -5.29
C ALA A 68 -7.36 22.94 -4.57
N HIS A 69 -7.14 22.87 -3.25
CA HIS A 69 -7.57 21.79 -2.39
C HIS A 69 -9.09 21.55 -2.46
N ARG A 70 -9.89 22.60 -2.26
CA ARG A 70 -11.35 22.48 -2.32
C ARG A 70 -11.83 21.93 -3.68
N LYS A 71 -11.33 22.49 -4.80
CA LYS A 71 -11.71 22.06 -6.14
C LYS A 71 -11.26 20.63 -6.46
N CYS A 72 -10.05 20.26 -6.05
CA CYS A 72 -9.56 18.91 -6.22
C CYS A 72 -10.41 17.91 -5.43
N GLY A 73 -10.74 18.20 -4.16
CA GLY A 73 -11.63 17.35 -3.37
C GLY A 73 -13.03 17.16 -4.01
N ASP A 74 -13.60 18.21 -4.61
CA ASP A 74 -14.86 18.11 -5.36
C ASP A 74 -14.71 17.21 -6.60
N TYR A 75 -13.60 17.34 -7.33
CA TYR A 75 -13.28 16.48 -8.46
C TYR A 75 -13.15 15.00 -8.04
N LEU A 76 -12.39 14.71 -6.98
CA LEU A 76 -12.18 13.34 -6.49
C LEU A 76 -13.49 12.67 -6.08
N ALA A 77 -14.34 13.37 -5.31
CA ALA A 77 -15.65 12.86 -4.92
C ALA A 77 -16.55 12.62 -6.17
N ALA A 78 -16.50 13.50 -7.16
CA ALA A 78 -17.24 13.34 -8.40
C ALA A 78 -16.75 12.15 -9.22
N GLN A 79 -15.42 11.89 -9.29
CA GLN A 79 -14.87 10.72 -9.97
C GLN A 79 -15.29 9.40 -9.30
N LEU A 80 -15.20 9.30 -7.98
CA LEU A 80 -15.68 8.11 -7.26
C LEU A 80 -17.17 7.85 -7.52
N LYS A 81 -17.99 8.89 -7.47
CA LYS A 81 -19.42 8.79 -7.80
C LYS A 81 -19.65 8.35 -9.24
N LYS A 82 -18.90 8.92 -10.19
CA LYS A 82 -18.95 8.54 -11.62
C LYS A 82 -18.63 7.06 -11.81
N PHE A 83 -17.70 6.51 -11.02
CA PHE A 83 -17.31 5.11 -11.06
C PHE A 83 -18.18 4.20 -10.18
N GLY A 84 -19.36 4.67 -9.75
CA GLY A 84 -20.37 3.86 -9.10
C GLY A 84 -20.19 3.63 -7.61
N ALA A 85 -19.27 4.33 -6.94
CA ALA A 85 -19.11 4.24 -5.51
C ALA A 85 -20.25 4.94 -4.75
N THR A 86 -20.62 4.41 -3.58
CA THR A 86 -21.29 5.18 -2.54
C THR A 86 -20.26 6.10 -1.89
N VAL A 87 -20.44 7.42 -2.04
CA VAL A 87 -19.41 8.39 -1.62
C VAL A 87 -19.79 9.03 -0.29
N TYR A 88 -18.83 9.02 0.65
CA TYR A 88 -18.89 9.75 1.91
C TYR A 88 -17.86 10.87 1.89
N ASN A 89 -18.27 12.06 2.34
CA ASN A 89 -17.38 13.19 2.58
C ASN A 89 -17.32 13.44 4.08
N GLN A 90 -16.20 13.09 4.68
CA GLN A 90 -15.99 13.25 6.11
C GLN A 90 -15.21 14.56 6.35
N GLN A 91 -15.92 15.61 6.68
CA GLN A 91 -15.34 16.91 6.96
C GLN A 91 -14.99 17.04 8.46
N ALA A 92 -13.85 17.67 8.75
CA ALA A 92 -13.39 17.94 10.09
C ALA A 92 -12.54 19.21 10.16
N ASP A 93 -12.59 19.89 11.28
CA ASP A 93 -11.65 20.95 11.63
C ASP A 93 -10.50 20.30 12.41
N LEU A 94 -9.33 20.17 11.77
CA LEU A 94 -8.14 19.57 12.36
C LEU A 94 -7.14 20.67 12.75
N ILE A 95 -6.40 20.46 13.84
CA ILE A 95 -5.45 21.45 14.34
C ILE A 95 -4.04 21.03 13.96
N ALA A 96 -3.38 21.82 13.12
CA ALA A 96 -2.01 21.60 12.70
C ALA A 96 -1.00 21.92 13.82
N TYR A 97 0.28 21.59 13.57
CA TYR A 97 1.39 21.77 14.51
C TYR A 97 1.52 23.22 15.04
N ASP A 98 1.21 24.21 14.21
CA ASP A 98 1.31 25.64 14.49
C ASP A 98 0.02 26.26 15.06
N GLY A 99 -1.04 25.46 15.21
CA GLY A 99 -2.36 25.90 15.66
C GLY A 99 -3.32 26.30 14.53
N THR A 100 -2.89 26.22 13.28
CA THR A 100 -3.77 26.44 12.12
C THR A 100 -4.92 25.45 12.11
N VAL A 101 -6.14 25.94 11.89
CA VAL A 101 -7.33 25.09 11.70
C VAL A 101 -7.40 24.68 10.24
N LEU A 102 -7.20 23.40 9.97
CA LEU A 102 -7.33 22.82 8.64
C LEU A 102 -8.76 22.34 8.41
N LYS A 103 -9.42 22.88 7.37
CA LYS A 103 -10.74 22.42 6.91
C LYS A 103 -10.56 21.12 6.10
N SER A 104 -10.38 20.03 6.81
CA SER A 104 -10.05 18.74 6.23
C SER A 104 -11.29 18.01 5.70
N ARG A 105 -11.06 17.18 4.69
CA ARG A 105 -12.10 16.38 4.03
C ARG A 105 -11.56 15.02 3.59
N ASN A 106 -11.71 13.99 4.43
CA ASN A 106 -11.52 12.62 3.94
C ASN A 106 -12.64 12.26 2.97
N ILE A 107 -12.28 11.61 1.85
CA ILE A 107 -13.24 11.23 0.80
C ILE A 107 -13.24 9.72 0.69
N ILE A 108 -14.39 9.09 0.90
CA ILE A 108 -14.48 7.63 0.89
C ILE A 108 -15.43 7.18 -0.22
N GLY A 109 -14.97 6.25 -1.06
CA GLY A 109 -15.79 5.57 -2.08
C GLY A 109 -15.98 4.10 -1.72
N ALA A 110 -17.19 3.71 -1.31
CA ALA A 110 -17.51 2.34 -0.95
C ALA A 110 -18.17 1.60 -2.12
N TYR A 111 -17.58 0.47 -2.50
CA TYR A 111 -18.13 -0.48 -3.47
C TYR A 111 -18.67 -1.70 -2.72
N GLN A 112 -19.87 -2.18 -3.12
CA GLN A 112 -20.57 -3.25 -2.43
C GLN A 112 -20.61 -3.01 -0.90
N PRO A 113 -21.18 -1.89 -0.42
CA PRO A 113 -21.13 -1.49 0.99
C PRO A 113 -21.77 -2.51 1.94
N GLU A 114 -22.71 -3.34 1.45
CA GLU A 114 -23.36 -4.43 2.19
C GLU A 114 -22.46 -5.66 2.38
N ASN A 115 -21.39 -5.81 1.58
CA ASN A 115 -20.48 -6.94 1.68
C ASN A 115 -19.56 -6.78 2.91
N LYS A 116 -19.70 -7.68 3.88
CA LYS A 116 -18.91 -7.64 5.12
C LYS A 116 -17.46 -8.10 4.95
N LYS A 117 -17.15 -8.83 3.87
CA LYS A 117 -15.78 -9.16 3.51
C LYS A 117 -15.20 -8.00 2.71
N ARG A 118 -14.48 -7.11 3.36
CA ARG A 118 -14.01 -5.86 2.75
C ARG A 118 -12.49 -5.74 2.78
N VAL A 119 -11.94 -5.09 1.77
CA VAL A 119 -10.54 -4.63 1.71
C VAL A 119 -10.57 -3.11 1.59
N MET A 120 -9.69 -2.46 2.35
CA MET A 120 -9.50 -1.01 2.30
C MET A 120 -8.28 -0.71 1.42
N LEU A 121 -8.43 0.21 0.49
CA LEU A 121 -7.33 0.81 -0.26
C LEU A 121 -7.30 2.29 0.08
N CYS A 122 -6.15 2.84 0.43
CA CYS A 122 -6.07 4.23 0.84
C CYS A 122 -4.84 4.93 0.26
N ALA A 123 -4.91 6.24 0.21
CA ALA A 123 -3.85 7.17 -0.15
C ALA A 123 -4.21 8.54 0.40
N HIS A 124 -3.25 9.43 0.62
CA HIS A 124 -3.56 10.83 0.87
C HIS A 124 -3.72 11.60 -0.44
N TRP A 125 -4.45 12.74 -0.41
CA TRP A 125 -4.74 13.53 -1.60
C TRP A 125 -4.32 15.02 -1.48
N ASP A 126 -4.05 15.47 -0.27
CA ASP A 126 -3.44 16.77 -0.05
C ASP A 126 -1.97 16.79 -0.49
N CYS A 127 -1.32 17.89 -0.41
CA CYS A 127 0.11 18.00 -0.60
C CYS A 127 0.75 18.98 0.37
N ARG A 128 2.05 18.84 0.52
CA ARG A 128 2.85 19.60 1.46
C ARG A 128 2.86 21.09 1.14
N PRO A 129 2.65 21.95 2.14
CA PRO A 129 2.75 23.41 1.98
C PRO A 129 4.22 23.91 1.93
N TYR A 130 5.18 23.01 2.05
CA TYR A 130 6.59 23.35 2.22
C TYR A 130 7.48 22.43 1.37
N ALA A 131 8.39 23.03 0.58
CA ALA A 131 9.47 22.27 -0.07
C ALA A 131 10.68 22.21 0.89
N ASP A 132 10.52 21.58 2.05
CA ASP A 132 11.49 21.66 3.15
C ASP A 132 12.67 20.67 3.02
N GLN A 133 12.68 19.86 1.96
CA GLN A 133 13.84 19.06 1.52
C GLN A 133 14.55 19.67 0.30
N ASP A 134 14.10 20.83 -0.16
CA ASP A 134 14.71 21.61 -1.23
C ASP A 134 15.79 22.59 -0.69
N GLU A 135 16.35 23.42 -1.56
CA GLU A 135 17.21 24.51 -1.11
C GLU A 135 16.45 25.51 -0.21
N GLU A 136 17.13 26.13 0.74
CA GLU A 136 16.49 26.98 1.79
C GLU A 136 15.57 28.08 1.21
N ALA A 137 15.91 28.62 0.03
CA ALA A 137 15.11 29.65 -0.65
C ALA A 137 13.72 29.12 -1.10
N ASN A 138 13.55 27.81 -1.19
CA ASN A 138 12.31 27.13 -1.59
C ASN A 138 11.48 26.62 -0.40
N HIS A 139 12.04 26.51 0.78
CA HIS A 139 11.40 25.84 1.93
C HIS A 139 9.97 26.31 2.25
N ARG A 140 9.60 27.53 1.89
CA ARG A 140 8.26 28.10 2.16
C ARG A 140 7.32 28.09 0.95
N LYS A 141 7.70 27.34 -0.08
CA LYS A 141 6.86 27.14 -1.28
C LYS A 141 6.14 25.80 -1.18
N ALA A 142 4.89 25.78 -1.58
CA ALA A 142 4.14 24.52 -1.70
C ALA A 142 4.66 23.70 -2.88
N ILE A 143 4.63 22.38 -2.76
CA ILE A 143 4.99 21.45 -3.83
C ILE A 143 3.78 21.09 -4.69
N ASP A 144 4.01 20.65 -5.93
CA ASP A 144 2.94 20.13 -6.78
C ASP A 144 2.41 18.79 -6.29
N GLY A 145 3.21 18.01 -5.58
CA GLY A 145 2.81 16.74 -4.99
C GLY A 145 2.31 15.75 -6.05
N ALA A 146 3.04 15.61 -7.16
CA ALA A 146 2.63 14.71 -8.24
C ALA A 146 2.83 13.24 -7.85
N ASN A 147 3.93 12.95 -7.17
CA ASN A 147 4.19 11.63 -6.60
C ASN A 147 3.62 11.54 -5.18
N ASP A 148 3.89 12.55 -4.39
CA ASP A 148 3.50 12.68 -2.99
C ASP A 148 2.08 13.27 -2.87
N GLY A 149 1.15 12.35 -2.67
CA GLY A 149 -0.29 12.43 -2.66
C GLY A 149 -0.96 12.05 -3.98
N ALA A 150 -0.65 12.69 -5.11
CA ALA A 150 -1.46 12.47 -6.32
C ALA A 150 -1.24 11.11 -6.98
N SER A 151 -0.07 10.47 -6.84
CA SER A 151 0.21 9.18 -7.50
C SER A 151 -0.65 8.05 -6.94
N GLY A 152 -0.74 7.93 -5.60
CA GLY A 152 -1.59 6.94 -4.95
C GLY A 152 -3.06 7.08 -5.35
N ILE A 153 -3.57 8.32 -5.32
CA ILE A 153 -4.93 8.64 -5.77
C ILE A 153 -5.13 8.31 -7.25
N GLY A 154 -4.17 8.60 -8.12
CA GLY A 154 -4.23 8.26 -9.54
C GLY A 154 -4.40 6.76 -9.78
N VAL A 155 -3.65 5.94 -9.06
CA VAL A 155 -3.80 4.48 -9.07
C VAL A 155 -5.18 4.05 -8.56
N LEU A 156 -5.65 4.60 -7.43
CA LEU A 156 -6.94 4.25 -6.84
C LEU A 156 -8.13 4.65 -7.72
N LEU A 157 -8.06 5.77 -8.44
CA LEU A 157 -9.11 6.17 -9.39
C LEU A 157 -9.17 5.23 -10.61
N GLU A 158 -8.03 4.74 -11.09
CA GLU A 158 -8.04 3.73 -12.15
C GLU A 158 -8.59 2.39 -11.65
N ILE A 159 -8.25 1.98 -10.44
CA ILE A 159 -8.85 0.80 -9.80
C ILE A 159 -10.37 0.98 -9.67
N ALA A 160 -10.85 2.16 -9.25
CA ALA A 160 -12.27 2.50 -9.19
C ALA A 160 -12.97 2.31 -10.55
N ARG A 161 -12.33 2.79 -11.62
CA ARG A 161 -12.85 2.65 -12.99
C ARG A 161 -12.94 1.18 -13.41
N GLN A 162 -11.96 0.35 -13.03
CA GLN A 162 -11.97 -1.09 -13.31
C GLN A 162 -13.05 -1.83 -12.50
N ILE A 163 -13.20 -1.51 -11.23
CA ILE A 163 -14.24 -2.10 -10.35
C ILE A 163 -15.64 -1.83 -10.90
N GLN A 164 -15.88 -0.64 -11.47
CA GLN A 164 -17.15 -0.32 -12.12
C GLN A 164 -17.48 -1.25 -13.29
N GLN A 165 -16.45 -1.69 -14.04
CA GLN A 165 -16.62 -2.57 -15.19
C GLN A 165 -16.76 -4.03 -14.76
N GLN A 166 -15.97 -4.45 -13.81
CA GLN A 166 -15.96 -5.82 -13.27
C GLN A 166 -15.67 -5.75 -11.77
N ALA A 167 -16.65 -6.00 -10.93
CA ALA A 167 -16.50 -5.96 -9.48
C ALA A 167 -15.73 -7.20 -8.97
N PRO A 168 -14.83 -7.05 -7.96
CA PRO A 168 -14.25 -8.19 -7.25
C PRO A 168 -15.30 -8.87 -6.36
N GLN A 169 -14.95 -10.03 -5.76
CA GLN A 169 -15.86 -10.79 -4.91
C GLN A 169 -16.04 -10.17 -3.51
N VAL A 170 -15.14 -9.28 -3.12
CA VAL A 170 -15.15 -8.58 -1.83
C VAL A 170 -15.56 -7.13 -2.00
N GLY A 171 -16.13 -6.54 -0.95
CA GLY A 171 -16.36 -5.10 -0.92
C GLY A 171 -15.04 -4.33 -0.87
N ILE A 172 -14.97 -3.21 -1.56
CA ILE A 172 -13.78 -2.34 -1.59
C ILE A 172 -14.16 -0.96 -1.07
N ASP A 173 -13.34 -0.43 -0.17
CA ASP A 173 -13.39 0.96 0.24
C ASP A 173 -12.13 1.67 -0.23
N LEU A 174 -12.31 2.71 -1.03
CA LEU A 174 -11.23 3.64 -1.39
C LEU A 174 -11.30 4.80 -0.41
N VAL A 175 -10.28 4.99 0.40
CA VAL A 175 -10.23 6.04 1.42
C VAL A 175 -9.13 7.03 1.06
N PHE A 176 -9.52 8.23 0.68
CA PHE A 176 -8.61 9.32 0.35
C PHE A 176 -8.46 10.18 1.60
N PHE A 177 -7.35 10.06 2.29
CA PHE A 177 -7.04 10.83 3.48
C PHE A 177 -6.61 12.25 3.13
N ASP A 178 -6.95 13.20 3.99
CA ASP A 178 -6.61 14.61 3.87
C ASP A 178 -5.73 15.06 5.03
N ALA A 179 -4.99 16.14 4.84
CA ALA A 179 -4.11 16.70 5.88
C ALA A 179 -3.12 15.66 6.45
N GLU A 180 -2.62 14.79 5.59
CA GLU A 180 -1.51 13.89 5.87
C GLU A 180 -0.23 14.72 6.00
N ASP A 181 0.03 15.57 5.00
CA ASP A 181 1.30 16.16 4.67
C ASP A 181 1.49 17.59 5.23
N TYR A 182 0.57 18.02 6.11
CA TYR A 182 0.68 19.32 6.81
C TYR A 182 1.46 19.19 8.13
N GLY A 183 2.40 18.26 8.20
CA GLY A 183 3.21 18.01 9.39
C GLY A 183 4.24 19.11 9.67
N THR A 184 4.87 19.06 10.86
CA THR A 184 5.87 20.02 11.29
C THR A 184 7.06 20.06 10.32
N PRO A 185 7.37 21.20 9.68
CA PRO A 185 8.50 21.29 8.76
C PRO A 185 9.84 21.35 9.49
N GLU A 186 10.92 20.94 8.82
CA GLU A 186 12.26 20.88 9.40
C GLU A 186 12.79 22.25 9.89
N PHE A 187 12.37 23.34 9.23
CA PHE A 187 12.75 24.69 9.63
C PHE A 187 11.96 25.27 10.82
N TYR A 188 11.02 24.51 11.38
CA TYR A 188 10.21 24.97 12.51
C TYR A 188 11.07 25.14 13.79
N LYS A 189 10.99 26.31 14.41
CA LYS A 189 11.76 26.64 15.63
C LYS A 189 10.91 26.66 16.91
N GLY A 190 9.63 26.29 16.79
CA GLY A 190 8.71 26.28 17.95
C GLY A 190 8.85 25.02 18.80
N THR A 191 7.92 24.85 19.74
CA THR A 191 7.88 23.66 20.59
C THR A 191 7.47 22.43 19.78
N TYR A 192 8.26 21.37 19.87
CA TYR A 192 7.94 20.11 19.24
C TYR A 192 6.63 19.53 19.77
N LYS A 193 5.81 19.02 18.87
CA LYS A 193 4.60 18.26 19.17
C LYS A 193 4.67 16.91 18.43
N SER A 194 4.30 15.85 19.10
CA SER A 194 4.13 14.54 18.45
C SER A 194 2.86 14.50 17.58
N ASP A 195 2.78 13.50 16.71
CA ASP A 195 1.56 13.16 15.96
C ASP A 195 0.98 14.33 15.16
N THR A 196 1.85 15.13 14.52
CA THR A 196 1.46 16.29 13.71
C THR A 196 1.22 15.97 12.25
N TRP A 197 1.49 14.73 11.84
CA TRP A 197 1.30 14.18 10.49
C TRP A 197 0.04 13.33 10.43
N CYS A 198 -0.43 13.00 9.23
CA CYS A 198 -1.52 12.04 9.01
C CYS A 198 -2.81 12.41 9.75
N LEU A 199 -3.12 13.70 9.90
CA LEU A 199 -4.23 14.16 10.75
C LEU A 199 -5.59 13.64 10.28
N GLY A 200 -5.77 13.44 8.97
CA GLY A 200 -6.99 12.89 8.39
C GLY A 200 -7.22 11.43 8.75
N SER A 201 -6.20 10.59 8.66
CA SER A 201 -6.32 9.18 9.06
C SER A 201 -6.42 9.01 10.57
N GLN A 202 -5.77 9.87 11.36
CA GLN A 202 -5.98 9.94 12.80
C GLN A 202 -7.44 10.24 13.15
N TYR A 203 -8.06 11.20 12.46
CA TYR A 203 -9.47 11.55 12.67
C TYR A 203 -10.39 10.41 12.23
N TRP A 204 -10.19 9.89 11.01
CA TRP A 204 -10.98 8.76 10.49
C TRP A 204 -10.85 7.52 11.38
N GLY A 205 -9.66 7.25 11.87
CA GLY A 205 -9.42 6.11 12.74
C GLY A 205 -10.23 6.17 14.05
N ARG A 206 -10.41 7.36 14.61
CA ARG A 206 -11.23 7.58 15.82
C ARG A 206 -12.72 7.58 15.50
N ILE A 207 -13.10 8.19 14.38
CA ILE A 207 -14.50 8.39 13.96
C ILE A 207 -14.63 7.95 12.49
N PRO A 208 -14.77 6.65 12.20
CA PRO A 208 -14.87 6.18 10.82
C PRO A 208 -16.17 6.63 10.17
N HIS A 209 -16.20 6.66 8.84
CA HIS A 209 -17.34 7.08 8.02
C HIS A 209 -18.61 6.24 8.20
N VAL A 210 -18.48 5.02 8.71
CA VAL A 210 -19.60 4.17 9.15
C VAL A 210 -19.28 3.59 10.53
N PRO A 211 -20.26 3.47 11.44
CA PRO A 211 -20.05 2.87 12.76
C PRO A 211 -19.46 1.46 12.65
N ASP A 212 -18.57 1.12 13.57
CA ASP A 212 -17.94 -0.20 13.68
C ASP A 212 -17.27 -0.71 12.39
N TYR A 213 -16.77 0.22 11.57
CA TYR A 213 -16.08 -0.11 10.33
C TYR A 213 -14.97 -1.13 10.54
N LYS A 214 -14.95 -2.15 9.68
CA LYS A 214 -13.94 -3.22 9.67
C LYS A 214 -13.57 -3.54 8.24
N ALA A 215 -12.29 -3.84 8.04
CA ALA A 215 -11.77 -4.45 6.82
C ALA A 215 -10.84 -5.61 7.20
N ARG A 216 -10.66 -6.56 6.29
CA ARG A 216 -9.76 -7.71 6.50
C ARG A 216 -8.31 -7.24 6.58
N PHE A 217 -7.96 -6.31 5.73
CA PHE A 217 -6.69 -5.57 5.70
C PHE A 217 -6.85 -4.29 4.90
N GLY A 218 -5.87 -3.41 5.02
CA GLY A 218 -5.71 -2.21 4.22
C GLY A 218 -4.44 -2.27 3.36
N ILE A 219 -4.42 -1.50 2.29
CA ILE A 219 -3.24 -1.19 1.47
C ILE A 219 -3.21 0.32 1.30
N LEU A 220 -2.18 0.94 1.85
CA LEU A 220 -1.85 2.34 1.64
C LEU A 220 -0.93 2.45 0.42
N LEU A 221 -1.16 3.46 -0.40
CA LEU A 221 -0.34 3.79 -1.56
C LEU A 221 0.20 5.21 -1.39
N ASP A 222 1.48 5.32 -1.09
CA ASP A 222 2.16 6.60 -1.01
C ASP A 222 3.40 6.64 -1.89
N MET A 223 3.59 7.74 -2.63
CA MET A 223 4.72 7.93 -3.56
C MET A 223 4.93 6.74 -4.52
N VAL A 224 3.84 6.24 -5.13
CA VAL A 224 3.82 5.04 -5.98
C VAL A 224 3.92 5.34 -7.47
N GLY A 225 4.32 6.54 -7.84
CA GLY A 225 4.43 6.98 -9.25
C GLY A 225 5.81 7.43 -9.68
N GLY A 226 6.78 7.51 -8.77
CA GLY A 226 8.11 8.04 -9.08
C GLY A 226 8.92 7.16 -10.03
N LYS A 227 9.84 7.79 -10.80
CA LYS A 227 10.82 7.09 -11.63
C LYS A 227 11.72 6.21 -10.77
N ASN A 228 12.05 5.01 -11.26
CA ASN A 228 12.92 4.03 -10.59
C ASN A 228 12.45 3.64 -9.18
N ALA A 229 11.16 3.75 -8.88
CA ALA A 229 10.65 3.42 -7.56
C ALA A 229 10.88 1.94 -7.21
N THR A 230 11.24 1.72 -5.95
CA THR A 230 11.36 0.41 -5.33
C THR A 230 10.60 0.42 -4.00
N PHE A 231 9.88 -0.68 -3.72
CA PHE A 231 9.06 -0.87 -2.54
C PHE A 231 9.64 -2.02 -1.72
N TYR A 232 10.03 -1.72 -0.49
CA TYR A 232 10.60 -2.67 0.46
C TYR A 232 9.56 -3.07 1.51
N TYR A 233 9.87 -4.07 2.33
CA TYR A 233 9.06 -4.38 3.49
C TYR A 233 9.18 -3.25 4.51
N GLU A 234 8.16 -2.37 4.57
CA GLU A 234 8.08 -1.34 5.59
C GLU A 234 7.95 -2.01 6.98
N ASP A 235 8.69 -1.53 7.96
CA ASP A 235 8.89 -2.26 9.20
C ASP A 235 7.62 -2.37 10.08
N TYR A 236 6.80 -1.31 10.15
CA TYR A 236 5.53 -1.36 10.88
C TYR A 236 4.52 -2.28 10.20
N SER A 237 4.40 -2.22 8.88
CA SER A 237 3.60 -3.13 8.05
C SER A 237 4.04 -4.59 8.22
N LYS A 238 5.35 -4.83 8.25
CA LYS A 238 5.92 -6.16 8.47
C LYS A 238 5.50 -6.75 9.81
N ARG A 239 5.45 -5.93 10.88
CA ARG A 239 5.04 -6.36 12.22
C ARG A 239 3.54 -6.54 12.37
N THR A 240 2.74 -5.69 11.75
CA THR A 240 1.29 -5.60 12.02
C THR A 240 0.41 -6.19 10.92
N ALA A 241 0.92 -6.25 9.68
CA ALA A 241 0.19 -6.68 8.49
C ALA A 241 0.93 -7.75 7.65
N HIS A 242 1.80 -8.55 8.28
CA HIS A 242 2.71 -9.49 7.63
C HIS A 242 2.07 -10.37 6.54
N ASN A 243 0.89 -10.93 6.83
CA ASN A 243 0.22 -11.83 5.88
C ASN A 243 -0.28 -11.08 4.63
N ALA A 244 -0.81 -9.86 4.81
CA ALA A 244 -1.23 -9.01 3.70
C ALA A 244 -0.02 -8.57 2.87
N MET A 245 1.06 -8.15 3.52
CA MET A 245 2.31 -7.76 2.88
C MET A 245 2.89 -8.91 2.04
N LYS A 246 3.01 -10.12 2.60
CA LYS A 246 3.48 -11.29 1.83
C LYS A 246 2.60 -11.58 0.62
N LYS A 247 1.28 -11.46 0.77
CA LYS A 247 0.33 -11.65 -0.33
C LYS A 247 0.60 -10.66 -1.47
N ILE A 248 0.82 -9.39 -1.16
CA ILE A 248 1.09 -8.33 -2.13
C ILE A 248 2.40 -8.61 -2.87
N TRP A 249 3.49 -8.87 -2.15
CA TRP A 249 4.80 -9.13 -2.77
C TRP A 249 4.82 -10.44 -3.59
N LYS A 250 4.10 -11.48 -3.13
CA LYS A 250 3.92 -12.72 -3.93
C LYS A 250 3.14 -12.44 -5.21
N MET A 251 2.11 -11.60 -5.16
CA MET A 251 1.34 -11.21 -6.35
C MET A 251 2.19 -10.38 -7.32
N ALA A 252 2.96 -9.42 -6.82
CA ALA A 252 3.88 -8.64 -7.65
C ALA A 252 4.90 -9.52 -8.38
N GLU A 253 5.50 -10.48 -7.68
CA GLU A 253 6.41 -11.45 -8.28
C GLU A 253 5.73 -12.30 -9.36
N HIS A 254 4.53 -12.82 -9.07
CA HIS A 254 3.75 -13.61 -10.03
C HIS A 254 3.43 -12.83 -11.32
N LEU A 255 3.19 -11.51 -11.19
CA LEU A 255 2.90 -10.62 -12.31
C LEU A 255 4.17 -10.10 -13.02
N GLY A 256 5.38 -10.48 -12.55
CA GLY A 256 6.65 -10.05 -13.14
C GLY A 256 7.17 -8.70 -12.65
N TYR A 257 6.63 -8.16 -11.55
CA TYR A 257 7.02 -6.87 -10.97
C TYR A 257 7.97 -6.99 -9.78
N GLY A 258 8.67 -8.12 -9.64
CA GLY A 258 9.64 -8.35 -8.56
C GLY A 258 10.80 -7.36 -8.50
N ASN A 259 11.09 -6.65 -9.60
CA ASN A 259 12.08 -5.58 -9.66
C ASN A 259 11.59 -4.27 -9.00
N TYR A 260 10.28 -4.08 -8.82
CA TYR A 260 9.70 -2.96 -8.06
C TYR A 260 9.48 -3.36 -6.59
N PHE A 261 9.01 -4.57 -6.33
CA PHE A 261 8.65 -5.07 -4.99
C PHE A 261 9.78 -5.92 -4.42
N ILE A 262 10.71 -5.27 -3.74
CA ILE A 262 11.94 -5.88 -3.22
C ILE A 262 11.63 -6.64 -1.92
N LYS A 263 12.07 -7.90 -1.83
CA LYS A 263 11.82 -8.77 -0.66
C LYS A 263 12.89 -8.59 0.43
N GLU A 264 13.19 -7.35 0.75
CA GLU A 264 14.15 -6.96 1.77
C GLU A 264 13.50 -5.96 2.74
N ASP A 265 14.11 -5.79 3.89
CA ASP A 265 13.62 -4.87 4.91
C ASP A 265 13.91 -3.43 4.52
N GLY A 266 12.89 -2.58 4.57
CA GLY A 266 12.99 -1.14 4.49
C GLY A 266 13.04 -0.48 5.87
N GLY A 267 12.86 0.83 5.90
CA GLY A 267 12.77 1.59 7.16
C GLY A 267 11.39 1.51 7.80
N GLN A 268 11.29 2.03 9.02
CA GLN A 268 9.99 2.30 9.64
C GLN A 268 9.55 3.72 9.25
N ILE A 269 8.33 3.84 8.75
CA ILE A 269 7.76 5.09 8.28
C ILE A 269 6.54 5.45 9.13
N THR A 270 6.37 6.73 9.43
CA THR A 270 5.15 7.26 10.03
C THR A 270 4.25 7.75 8.90
N ASP A 271 3.16 7.01 8.68
CA ASP A 271 2.21 7.30 7.62
C ASP A 271 0.80 6.83 8.03
N ASP A 272 -0.20 7.07 7.22
CA ASP A 272 -1.62 6.79 7.46
C ASP A 272 -1.89 5.34 7.89
N HIS A 273 -1.14 4.35 7.36
CA HIS A 273 -1.28 2.93 7.73
C HIS A 273 -1.10 2.67 9.22
N LEU A 274 -0.20 3.43 9.86
CA LEU A 274 0.04 3.35 11.30
C LEU A 274 -1.23 3.69 12.08
N TYR A 275 -1.89 4.80 11.75
CA TYR A 275 -3.08 5.26 12.45
C TYR A 275 -4.33 4.43 12.12
N VAL A 276 -4.44 3.91 10.90
CA VAL A 276 -5.45 2.92 10.53
C VAL A 276 -5.35 1.68 11.43
N HIS A 277 -4.15 1.13 11.60
CA HIS A 277 -3.94 -0.01 12.48
C HIS A 277 -4.14 0.36 13.95
N GLN A 278 -3.56 1.47 14.42
CA GLN A 278 -3.59 1.88 15.81
C GLN A 278 -5.03 2.06 16.32
N TYR A 279 -5.88 2.73 15.57
CA TYR A 279 -7.25 3.05 16.01
C TYR A 279 -8.30 2.02 15.62
N ARG A 280 -8.10 1.29 14.52
CA ARG A 280 -9.11 0.37 13.99
C ARG A 280 -8.71 -1.11 14.07
N GLN A 281 -7.45 -1.41 14.42
CA GLN A 281 -6.88 -2.76 14.42
C GLN A 281 -7.01 -3.45 13.05
N ILE A 282 -7.00 -2.67 11.97
CA ILE A 282 -6.98 -3.16 10.60
C ILE A 282 -5.51 -3.31 10.19
N PRO A 283 -5.03 -4.54 9.90
CA PRO A 283 -3.69 -4.72 9.35
C PRO A 283 -3.56 -3.92 8.05
N CYS A 284 -2.72 -2.89 8.01
CA CYS A 284 -2.57 -2.04 6.84
C CYS A 284 -1.13 -2.05 6.36
N VAL A 285 -0.94 -2.36 5.09
CA VAL A 285 0.37 -2.41 4.44
C VAL A 285 0.60 -1.08 3.75
N ASP A 286 1.75 -0.50 3.99
CA ASP A 286 2.24 0.67 3.27
C ASP A 286 3.08 0.22 2.07
N ILE A 287 2.66 0.60 0.87
CA ILE A 287 3.44 0.51 -0.36
C ILE A 287 3.97 1.90 -0.63
N ILE A 288 5.19 2.13 -0.20
CA ILE A 288 5.85 3.44 -0.30
C ILE A 288 7.22 3.31 -0.96
N HIS A 289 7.57 4.27 -1.81
CA HIS A 289 8.88 4.31 -2.44
C HIS A 289 9.97 4.48 -1.38
N TYR A 290 10.86 3.50 -1.29
CA TYR A 290 12.01 3.54 -0.40
C TYR A 290 13.32 3.51 -1.22
N ASP A 291 14.16 4.54 -1.05
CA ASP A 291 15.46 4.66 -1.70
C ASP A 291 16.59 4.42 -0.69
N THR A 292 17.25 3.28 -0.81
CA THR A 292 18.36 2.89 0.07
C THR A 292 19.61 3.75 -0.09
N GLN A 293 19.69 4.58 -1.12
CA GLN A 293 20.81 5.48 -1.39
C GLN A 293 20.54 6.91 -0.90
N SER A 294 19.28 7.22 -0.55
CA SER A 294 18.89 8.51 -0.02
C SER A 294 19.19 8.61 1.48
N ASN A 295 19.57 9.80 1.94
CA ASN A 295 19.76 10.08 3.37
C ASN A 295 18.44 10.08 4.17
N THR A 296 17.33 10.33 3.49
CA THR A 296 15.99 10.37 4.10
C THR A 296 15.28 9.01 4.02
N GLY A 297 15.74 8.11 3.16
CA GLY A 297 15.04 6.88 2.79
C GLY A 297 13.97 7.09 1.73
N PHE A 298 13.65 8.33 1.34
CA PHE A 298 12.67 8.66 0.31
C PHE A 298 13.33 9.02 -1.02
N ASN A 299 12.52 9.09 -2.07
CA ASN A 299 13.01 9.46 -3.40
C ASN A 299 13.58 10.91 -3.42
N PRO A 300 14.46 11.24 -4.38
CA PRO A 300 15.14 12.56 -4.41
C PRO A 300 14.20 13.75 -4.62
N THR A 301 12.96 13.54 -5.08
CA THR A 301 11.99 14.62 -5.30
C THR A 301 11.06 14.84 -4.11
N TRP A 302 11.14 13.97 -3.08
CA TRP A 302 10.32 14.08 -1.89
C TRP A 302 10.47 15.43 -1.21
N HIS A 303 9.36 16.11 -0.98
CA HIS A 303 9.28 17.45 -0.36
C HIS A 303 10.14 18.52 -1.06
N THR A 304 10.29 18.42 -2.37
CA THR A 304 10.98 19.40 -3.21
C THR A 304 10.06 19.96 -4.29
N LEU A 305 10.46 21.05 -4.96
CA LEU A 305 9.74 21.59 -6.12
C LEU A 305 9.83 20.69 -7.36
N ASP A 306 10.68 19.66 -7.32
CA ASP A 306 10.83 18.68 -8.39
C ASP A 306 9.80 17.53 -8.29
N ASP A 307 8.91 17.53 -7.29
CA ASP A 307 7.79 16.59 -7.27
C ASP A 307 6.70 16.98 -8.26
N THR A 308 7.01 16.82 -9.54
CA THR A 308 6.21 17.24 -10.68
C THR A 308 5.80 16.07 -11.57
N LEU A 309 4.86 16.30 -12.49
CA LEU A 309 4.41 15.31 -13.48
C LEU A 309 5.55 14.74 -14.33
N GLU A 310 6.62 15.48 -14.56
CA GLU A 310 7.78 15.03 -15.34
C GLU A 310 8.53 13.89 -14.67
N ASN A 311 8.39 13.77 -13.36
CA ASN A 311 9.02 12.72 -12.54
C ASN A 311 8.10 11.52 -12.26
N ILE A 312 6.89 11.52 -12.83
CA ILE A 312 5.98 10.37 -12.78
C ILE A 312 6.29 9.38 -13.91
N ASP A 313 6.42 8.11 -13.55
CA ASP A 313 6.63 6.99 -14.47
C ASP A 313 5.39 6.10 -14.54
N LYS A 314 4.84 5.97 -15.73
CA LYS A 314 3.69 5.10 -16.00
C LYS A 314 3.99 3.62 -15.73
N ALA A 315 5.24 3.17 -15.88
CA ALA A 315 5.60 1.80 -15.60
C ALA A 315 5.52 1.49 -14.09
N THR A 316 5.90 2.44 -13.24
CA THR A 316 5.72 2.34 -11.79
C THR A 316 4.24 2.29 -11.42
N LEU A 317 3.40 3.21 -11.96
CA LEU A 317 1.95 3.20 -11.75
C LEU A 317 1.32 1.86 -12.20
N GLN A 318 1.80 1.29 -13.33
CA GLN A 318 1.35 -0.01 -13.85
C GLN A 318 1.69 -1.13 -12.87
N ALA A 319 2.94 -1.18 -12.40
CA ALA A 319 3.41 -2.24 -11.51
C ALA A 319 2.61 -2.27 -10.20
N VAL A 320 2.39 -1.11 -9.59
CA VAL A 320 1.62 -0.98 -8.34
C VAL A 320 0.15 -1.28 -8.59
N GLY A 321 -0.47 -0.61 -9.57
CA GLY A 321 -1.89 -0.75 -9.84
C GLY A 321 -2.29 -2.17 -10.21
N GLN A 322 -1.54 -2.84 -11.11
CA GLN A 322 -1.82 -4.22 -11.49
C GLN A 322 -1.61 -5.20 -10.33
N THR A 323 -0.61 -4.95 -9.47
CA THR A 323 -0.38 -5.77 -8.27
C THR A 323 -1.55 -5.67 -7.30
N VAL A 324 -2.01 -4.45 -6.98
CA VAL A 324 -3.16 -4.23 -6.09
C VAL A 324 -4.43 -4.86 -6.67
N MET A 325 -4.68 -4.69 -7.97
CA MET A 325 -5.79 -5.38 -8.64
C MET A 325 -5.67 -6.89 -8.56
N GLY A 326 -4.49 -7.45 -8.82
CA GLY A 326 -4.24 -8.88 -8.63
C GLY A 326 -4.62 -9.36 -7.23
N VAL A 327 -4.28 -8.61 -6.21
CA VAL A 327 -4.61 -8.94 -4.82
C VAL A 327 -6.12 -8.90 -4.58
N ILE A 328 -6.82 -7.79 -4.89
CA ILE A 328 -8.24 -7.64 -4.55
C ILE A 328 -9.18 -8.57 -5.34
N TYR A 329 -8.82 -8.93 -6.58
CA TYR A 329 -9.60 -9.88 -7.39
C TYR A 329 -9.37 -11.35 -6.99
N ASN A 330 -8.36 -11.63 -6.20
CA ASN A 330 -8.09 -12.95 -5.62
C ASN A 330 -8.52 -13.08 -4.14
N GLU A 331 -9.14 -12.03 -3.56
CA GLU A 331 -9.79 -12.11 -2.25
C GLU A 331 -11.18 -12.75 -2.36
N LYS A 332 -11.52 -13.63 -1.36
CA LYS A 332 -12.78 -14.40 -1.32
C LYS A 332 -13.53 -14.18 -0.01
#